data_90a027f0b17a7976451cf6cd87b707df
#
_entry.id   90a027f0b17a7976451cf6cd87b707df
#
_cell.length_a   1.000
_cell.length_b   1.000
_cell.length_c   1.000
_cell.angle_alpha   90.00
_cell.angle_beta   90.00
_cell.angle_gamma   90.00
#
_symmetry.space_group_name_H-M   'P 1'
#
loop_
_entity.id
_entity.type
_entity.pdbx_description
1 polymer ?
#
loop_
_entity_poly.entity_id
_entity_poly.type
_entity_poly.pdbx_seq_one_letter_code
_entity_poly.pdbx_strand_id
1 'polypeptide(L)'
;MNNIEMKNRWIALYVENEVGVLAKVSGLFSAKSYNLQSLTVGTTEDETISRMTICVTSDDITFEQIKKQLNRMVEVIKVIDLTDVPLHMKEILYVRVSKLTREEITDIFQTAQVFKIDVVDMNADSVILESKLTEHRNDDLIALLKSQYKHISVVRGGAVAIEAMSTGCR
;
A
#
# COMPACT_ATOMS: atom_id res chain seq x y z
N MET A 1 -4.21 -27.33 -19.03
CA MET A 1 -3.55 -26.75 -17.83
C MET A 1 -4.26 -25.45 -17.57
N ASN A 2 -5.07 -25.37 -16.51
CA ASN A 2 -5.70 -24.11 -16.12
C ASN A 2 -4.59 -23.16 -15.68
N ASN A 3 -4.42 -22.08 -16.42
CA ASN A 3 -3.50 -21.01 -16.05
C ASN A 3 -4.07 -20.35 -14.79
N ILE A 4 -3.53 -20.69 -13.61
CA ILE A 4 -3.92 -20.08 -12.34
C ILE A 4 -3.39 -18.65 -12.37
N GLU A 5 -4.28 -17.69 -12.62
CA GLU A 5 -3.92 -16.28 -12.71
C GLU A 5 -3.76 -15.71 -11.30
N MET A 6 -2.52 -15.40 -10.94
CA MET A 6 -2.19 -14.71 -9.68
C MET A 6 -2.41 -13.22 -9.84
N LYS A 7 -3.23 -12.63 -8.97
CA LYS A 7 -3.58 -11.19 -8.99
C LYS A 7 -3.38 -10.57 -7.62
N ASN A 8 -3.12 -9.27 -7.60
CA ASN A 8 -3.22 -8.48 -6.38
C ASN A 8 -4.69 -8.30 -6.02
N ARG A 9 -5.03 -8.71 -4.80
CA ARG A 9 -6.37 -8.67 -4.24
C ARG A 9 -6.39 -7.75 -3.03
N TRP A 10 -7.43 -6.94 -2.93
CA TRP A 10 -7.56 -5.95 -1.90
C TRP A 10 -8.73 -6.27 -0.97
N ILE A 11 -8.46 -6.23 0.33
CA ILE A 11 -9.44 -6.50 1.38
C ILE A 11 -9.42 -5.34 2.37
N ALA A 12 -10.60 -4.83 2.73
CA ALA A 12 -10.76 -4.02 3.93
C ALA A 12 -11.36 -4.88 5.04
N LEU A 13 -10.77 -4.83 6.23
CA LEU A 13 -11.28 -5.45 7.43
C LEU A 13 -11.67 -4.37 8.44
N TYR A 14 -12.83 -4.53 9.06
CA TYR A 14 -13.17 -3.86 10.30
C TYR A 14 -13.04 -4.88 11.42
N VAL A 15 -12.24 -4.54 12.41
CA VAL A 15 -11.89 -5.44 13.52
C VAL A 15 -12.02 -4.70 14.85
N GLU A 16 -12.19 -5.43 15.94
CA GLU A 16 -12.09 -4.88 17.29
C GLU A 16 -10.70 -4.24 17.48
N ASN A 17 -10.67 -3.03 18.06
CA ASN A 17 -9.42 -2.33 18.35
C ASN A 17 -8.83 -2.80 19.69
N GLU A 18 -8.45 -4.06 19.76
CA GLU A 18 -7.91 -4.70 20.94
C GLU A 18 -6.48 -5.21 20.75
N VAL A 19 -5.79 -5.39 21.87
CA VAL A 19 -4.42 -5.94 21.90
C VAL A 19 -4.40 -7.34 21.29
N GLY A 20 -3.51 -7.56 20.33
CA GLY A 20 -3.30 -8.87 19.73
C GLY A 20 -4.14 -9.14 18.47
N VAL A 21 -5.14 -8.33 18.13
CA VAL A 21 -5.97 -8.55 16.93
C VAL A 21 -5.14 -8.49 15.65
N LEU A 22 -4.25 -7.51 15.52
CA LEU A 22 -3.32 -7.44 14.39
C LEU A 22 -2.45 -8.69 14.27
N ALA A 23 -1.95 -9.20 15.39
CA ALA A 23 -1.14 -10.43 15.42
C ALA A 23 -1.94 -11.65 14.99
N LYS A 24 -3.21 -11.76 15.39
CA LYS A 24 -4.10 -12.87 14.98
C LYS A 24 -4.41 -12.81 13.47
N VAL A 25 -4.72 -11.62 12.95
CA VAL A 25 -4.97 -11.44 11.51
C VAL A 25 -3.71 -11.77 10.70
N SER A 26 -2.55 -11.21 11.04
CA SER A 26 -1.29 -11.51 10.33
C SER A 26 -0.87 -12.97 10.50
N GLY A 27 -1.13 -13.58 11.66
CA GLY A 27 -0.90 -14.99 11.94
C GLY A 27 -1.69 -15.93 11.03
N LEU A 28 -2.92 -15.57 10.65
CA LEU A 28 -3.72 -16.34 9.69
C LEU A 28 -3.02 -16.40 8.32
N PHE A 29 -2.51 -15.26 7.82
CA PHE A 29 -1.78 -15.22 6.55
C PHE A 29 -0.49 -16.04 6.62
N SER A 30 0.27 -15.89 7.71
CA SER A 30 1.52 -16.64 7.95
C SER A 30 1.29 -18.15 8.02
N ALA A 31 0.30 -18.61 8.79
CA ALA A 31 0.01 -20.03 8.98
C ALA A 31 -0.41 -20.75 7.69
N LYS A 32 -0.93 -20.01 6.72
CA LYS A 32 -1.38 -20.53 5.42
C LYS A 32 -0.41 -20.22 4.28
N SER A 33 0.72 -19.60 4.58
CA SER A 33 1.71 -19.18 3.58
C SER A 33 1.12 -18.29 2.48
N TYR A 34 0.12 -17.46 2.82
CA TYR A 34 -0.42 -16.47 1.90
C TYR A 34 0.56 -15.31 1.78
N ASN A 35 0.82 -14.87 0.54
CA ASN A 35 1.76 -13.79 0.27
C ASN A 35 1.12 -12.42 0.52
N LEU A 36 1.36 -11.88 1.72
CA LEU A 36 0.91 -10.56 2.13
C LEU A 36 1.84 -9.49 1.53
N GLN A 37 1.33 -8.65 0.63
CA GLN A 37 2.11 -7.60 -0.04
C GLN A 37 2.16 -6.33 0.80
N SER A 38 1.03 -5.90 1.32
CA SER A 38 0.94 -4.76 2.22
C SER A 38 -0.19 -4.92 3.23
N LEU A 39 -0.01 -4.29 4.39
CA LEU A 39 -1.01 -4.20 5.44
C LEU A 39 -0.90 -2.84 6.10
N THR A 40 -2.00 -2.10 6.11
CA THR A 40 -2.13 -0.87 6.90
C THR A 40 -3.24 -1.03 7.91
N VAL A 41 -3.12 -0.37 9.06
CA VAL A 41 -4.13 -0.38 10.11
C VAL A 41 -4.25 0.99 10.76
N GLY A 42 -5.47 1.38 11.06
CA GLY A 42 -5.77 2.62 11.78
C GLY A 42 -7.12 2.52 12.47
N THR A 43 -7.32 3.30 13.51
CA THR A 43 -8.63 3.45 14.17
C THR A 43 -9.61 4.12 13.22
N THR A 44 -10.90 3.84 13.39
CA THR A 44 -12.00 4.50 12.67
C THR A 44 -12.54 5.69 13.49
N GLU A 45 -13.67 6.25 13.08
CA GLU A 45 -14.44 7.22 13.88
C GLU A 45 -14.95 6.65 15.21
N ASP A 46 -15.01 5.33 15.30
CA ASP A 46 -15.24 4.59 16.56
C ASP A 46 -13.91 4.05 17.07
N GLU A 47 -13.43 4.57 18.20
CA GLU A 47 -12.15 4.21 18.79
C GLU A 47 -12.05 2.71 19.18
N THR A 48 -13.19 2.03 19.30
CA THR A 48 -13.24 0.58 19.58
C THR A 48 -13.05 -0.27 18.33
N ILE A 49 -13.04 0.34 17.14
CA ILE A 49 -12.93 -0.33 15.85
C ILE A 49 -11.69 0.15 15.10
N SER A 50 -10.90 -0.80 14.63
CA SER A 50 -9.80 -0.55 13.68
C SER A 50 -10.18 -1.03 12.28
N ARG A 51 -9.70 -0.29 11.26
CA ARG A 51 -9.81 -0.68 9.86
C ARG A 51 -8.45 -1.04 9.30
N MET A 52 -8.35 -2.22 8.70
CA MET A 52 -7.15 -2.67 8.00
C MET A 52 -7.40 -2.63 6.50
N THR A 53 -6.39 -2.23 5.72
CA THR A 53 -6.35 -2.41 4.27
C THR A 53 -5.24 -3.40 3.96
N ILE A 54 -5.57 -4.51 3.32
CA ILE A 54 -4.68 -5.63 3.08
C ILE A 54 -4.59 -5.87 1.57
N CYS A 55 -3.37 -6.00 1.05
CA CYS A 55 -3.09 -6.50 -0.29
C CYS A 55 -2.46 -7.89 -0.20
N VAL A 56 -3.02 -8.84 -0.92
CA VAL A 56 -2.51 -10.20 -1.03
C VAL A 56 -2.46 -10.64 -2.48
N THR A 57 -1.38 -11.32 -2.89
CA THR A 57 -1.31 -11.95 -4.22
C THR A 57 -1.85 -13.37 -4.14
N SER A 58 -2.93 -13.65 -4.86
CA SER A 58 -3.58 -14.96 -4.86
C SER A 58 -4.39 -15.21 -6.12
N ASP A 59 -4.73 -16.49 -6.36
CA ASP A 59 -5.78 -16.89 -7.29
C ASP A 59 -7.17 -16.71 -6.68
N ASP A 60 -8.22 -16.90 -7.49
CA ASP A 60 -9.61 -16.71 -7.08
C ASP A 60 -10.03 -17.67 -5.96
N ILE A 61 -9.61 -18.94 -6.03
CA ILE A 61 -9.99 -19.97 -5.06
C ILE A 61 -9.36 -19.66 -3.69
N THR A 62 -8.07 -19.37 -3.70
CA THR A 62 -7.31 -19.02 -2.50
C THR A 62 -7.88 -17.73 -1.87
N PHE A 63 -8.24 -16.75 -2.69
CA PHE A 63 -8.82 -15.50 -2.21
C PHE A 63 -10.17 -15.71 -1.50
N GLU A 64 -11.04 -16.53 -2.07
CA GLU A 64 -12.30 -16.92 -1.42
C GLU A 64 -12.07 -17.64 -0.09
N GLN A 65 -11.04 -18.49 0.00
CA GLN A 65 -10.67 -19.14 1.24
C GLN A 65 -10.18 -18.14 2.30
N ILE A 66 -9.37 -17.15 1.90
CA ILE A 66 -8.91 -16.08 2.78
C ILE A 66 -10.10 -15.33 3.36
N LYS A 67 -11.03 -14.85 2.52
CA LYS A 67 -12.24 -14.14 2.97
C LYS A 67 -13.08 -14.97 3.94
N LYS A 68 -13.29 -16.26 3.65
CA LYS A 68 -14.03 -17.17 4.54
C LYS A 68 -13.35 -17.36 5.89
N GLN A 69 -12.02 -17.43 5.93
CA GLN A 69 -11.29 -17.59 7.18
C GLN A 69 -11.29 -16.30 8.01
N LEU A 70 -11.13 -15.15 7.37
CA LEU A 70 -11.24 -13.85 8.04
C LEU A 70 -12.63 -13.66 8.66
N ASN A 71 -13.71 -14.00 7.93
CA ASN A 71 -15.08 -13.92 8.45
C ASN A 71 -15.40 -14.87 9.61
N ARG A 72 -14.54 -15.87 9.89
CA ARG A 72 -14.69 -16.80 11.02
C ARG A 72 -13.97 -16.34 12.28
N MET A 73 -13.13 -15.32 12.18
CA MET A 73 -12.43 -14.77 13.34
C MET A 73 -13.40 -13.96 14.17
N VAL A 74 -13.37 -14.17 15.49
CA VAL A 74 -14.29 -13.52 16.43
C VAL A 74 -14.09 -12.01 16.44
N GLU A 75 -12.85 -11.57 16.30
CA GLU A 75 -12.45 -10.16 16.33
C GLU A 75 -12.77 -9.41 15.03
N VAL A 76 -13.18 -10.13 13.98
CA VAL A 76 -13.50 -9.53 12.68
C VAL A 76 -14.98 -9.17 12.61
N ILE A 77 -15.25 -7.89 12.54
CA ILE A 77 -16.61 -7.34 12.46
C ILE A 77 -17.14 -7.39 11.02
N LYS A 78 -16.27 -7.05 10.04
CA LYS A 78 -16.66 -6.99 8.63
C LYS A 78 -15.48 -7.22 7.72
N VAL A 79 -15.71 -7.98 6.65
CA VAL A 79 -14.75 -8.18 5.53
C VAL A 79 -15.35 -7.59 4.28
N ILE A 80 -14.61 -6.72 3.59
CA ILE A 80 -15.02 -6.10 2.32
C ILE A 80 -13.99 -6.46 1.27
N ASP A 81 -14.46 -7.05 0.17
CA ASP A 81 -13.67 -7.27 -1.03
C ASP A 81 -13.59 -5.95 -1.83
N LEU A 82 -12.39 -5.44 -1.99
CA LEU A 82 -12.12 -4.18 -2.70
C LEU A 82 -11.55 -4.41 -4.11
N THR A 83 -11.42 -5.66 -4.55
CA THR A 83 -10.65 -5.99 -5.76
C THR A 83 -11.24 -5.41 -7.03
N ASP A 84 -12.56 -5.51 -7.20
CA ASP A 84 -13.26 -5.15 -8.43
C ASP A 84 -14.21 -3.93 -8.26
N VAL A 85 -14.01 -3.15 -7.21
CA VAL A 85 -14.81 -1.95 -6.95
C VAL A 85 -14.01 -0.68 -7.24
N PRO A 86 -14.67 0.42 -7.68
CA PRO A 86 -14.01 1.71 -7.80
C PRO A 86 -13.51 2.20 -6.44
N LEU A 87 -12.24 2.60 -6.37
CA LEU A 87 -11.58 2.97 -5.12
C LEU A 87 -10.89 4.32 -5.22
N HIS A 88 -10.90 5.05 -4.10
CA HIS A 88 -9.88 6.05 -3.81
C HIS A 88 -8.77 5.36 -3.00
N MET A 89 -7.58 5.24 -3.60
CA MET A 89 -6.43 4.57 -2.99
C MET A 89 -5.20 5.47 -3.08
N LYS A 90 -4.49 5.58 -1.96
CA LYS A 90 -3.22 6.30 -1.86
C LYS A 90 -2.26 5.54 -0.96
N GLU A 91 -0.98 5.66 -1.28
CA GLU A 91 0.13 5.20 -0.47
C GLU A 91 1.06 6.37 -0.19
N ILE A 92 1.46 6.55 1.05
CA ILE A 92 2.56 7.48 1.38
C ILE A 92 3.89 6.79 1.14
N LEU A 93 4.79 7.50 0.46
CA LEU A 93 6.13 7.03 0.13
C LEU A 93 7.14 8.14 0.41
N TYR A 94 8.22 7.81 1.12
CA TYR A 94 9.41 8.66 1.21
C TYR A 94 10.56 8.03 0.44
N VAL A 95 11.22 8.84 -0.39
CA VAL A 95 12.45 8.43 -1.10
C VAL A 95 13.55 9.41 -0.77
N ARG A 96 14.63 8.93 -0.15
CA ARG A 96 15.87 9.69 0.00
C ARG A 96 16.81 9.33 -1.13
N VAL A 97 17.32 10.33 -1.83
CA VAL A 97 18.39 10.20 -2.82
C VAL A 97 19.61 10.95 -2.30
N SER A 98 20.77 10.31 -2.27
CA SER A 98 21.98 10.83 -1.64
C SER A 98 23.18 10.77 -2.57
N LYS A 99 24.26 11.52 -2.25
CA LYS A 99 25.48 11.67 -3.02
C LYS A 99 25.23 12.26 -4.41
N LEU A 100 24.42 13.28 -4.44
CA LEU A 100 24.00 14.00 -5.63
C LEU A 100 24.95 15.15 -5.96
N THR A 101 25.16 15.37 -7.24
CA THR A 101 25.69 16.61 -7.78
C THR A 101 24.62 17.71 -7.79
N ARG A 102 25.03 18.95 -8.02
CA ARG A 102 24.10 20.08 -8.09
C ARG A 102 23.14 19.96 -9.30
N GLU A 103 23.62 19.39 -10.39
CA GLU A 103 22.81 19.15 -11.59
C GLU A 103 21.75 18.07 -11.32
N GLU A 104 22.14 16.96 -10.72
CA GLU A 104 21.23 15.87 -10.33
C GLU A 104 20.14 16.33 -9.33
N ILE A 105 20.45 17.25 -8.42
CA ILE A 105 19.44 17.87 -7.56
C ILE A 105 18.39 18.60 -8.43
N THR A 106 18.81 19.35 -9.44
CA THR A 106 17.90 20.06 -10.35
C THR A 106 17.01 19.06 -11.11
N ASP A 107 17.56 17.94 -11.58
CA ASP A 107 16.81 16.89 -12.28
C ASP A 107 15.77 16.24 -11.37
N ILE A 108 16.09 16.06 -10.09
CA ILE A 108 15.12 15.55 -9.08
C ILE A 108 13.95 16.53 -8.91
N PHE A 109 14.19 17.83 -8.87
CA PHE A 109 13.10 18.82 -8.82
C PHE A 109 12.19 18.76 -10.05
N GLN A 110 12.75 18.57 -11.24
CA GLN A 110 11.95 18.37 -12.47
C GLN A 110 11.13 17.07 -12.38
N THR A 111 11.73 15.99 -11.91
CA THR A 111 11.03 14.71 -11.66
C THR A 111 9.88 14.91 -10.67
N ALA A 112 10.10 15.62 -9.57
CA ALA A 112 9.07 15.92 -8.58
C ALA A 112 7.89 16.68 -9.19
N GLN A 113 8.14 17.67 -10.07
CA GLN A 113 7.09 18.38 -10.79
C GLN A 113 6.26 17.48 -11.72
N VAL A 114 6.92 16.60 -12.49
CA VAL A 114 6.25 15.67 -13.41
C VAL A 114 5.36 14.68 -12.66
N PHE A 115 5.85 14.11 -11.56
CA PHE A 115 5.08 13.18 -10.74
C PHE A 115 4.06 13.88 -9.83
N LYS A 116 4.16 15.21 -9.67
CA LYS A 116 3.36 16.01 -8.73
C LYS A 116 3.54 15.54 -7.29
N ILE A 117 4.79 15.42 -6.89
CA ILE A 117 5.22 15.02 -5.55
C ILE A 117 6.03 16.15 -4.89
N ASP A 118 6.20 16.08 -3.59
CA ASP A 118 6.82 17.11 -2.81
C ASP A 118 8.30 16.81 -2.52
N VAL A 119 9.14 17.83 -2.56
CA VAL A 119 10.47 17.82 -1.95
C VAL A 119 10.30 18.32 -0.53
N VAL A 120 10.44 17.45 0.46
CA VAL A 120 10.15 17.77 1.88
C VAL A 120 11.38 18.11 2.69
N ASP A 121 12.57 17.70 2.22
CA ASP A 121 13.83 18.02 2.86
C ASP A 121 14.98 17.94 1.86
N MET A 122 16.02 18.77 2.02
CA MET A 122 17.23 18.70 1.23
C MET A 122 18.44 19.28 1.95
N ASN A 123 19.61 18.80 1.59
CA ASN A 123 20.89 19.38 1.95
C ASN A 123 21.81 19.52 0.71
N ALA A 124 23.11 19.73 0.90
CA ALA A 124 24.04 20.01 -0.19
C ALA A 124 24.17 18.87 -1.23
N ASP A 125 23.91 17.61 -0.84
CA ASP A 125 24.11 16.42 -1.66
C ASP A 125 22.98 15.38 -1.57
N SER A 126 21.88 15.71 -0.92
CA SER A 126 20.79 14.75 -0.70
C SER A 126 19.43 15.44 -0.70
N VAL A 127 18.41 14.71 -1.16
CA VAL A 127 17.01 15.16 -1.24
C VAL A 127 16.09 14.08 -0.70
N ILE A 128 15.02 14.48 0.02
CA ILE A 128 13.93 13.60 0.42
C ILE A 128 12.66 14.02 -0.33
N LEU A 129 12.11 13.07 -1.07
CA LEU A 129 10.84 13.17 -1.77
C LEU A 129 9.72 12.53 -0.93
N GLU A 130 8.57 13.20 -0.89
CA GLU A 130 7.32 12.66 -0.37
C GLU A 130 6.33 12.46 -1.50
N SER A 131 5.79 11.26 -1.63
CA SER A 131 4.76 10.93 -2.61
C SER A 131 3.49 10.43 -1.92
N LYS A 132 2.34 10.85 -2.45
CA LYS A 132 0.99 10.43 -2.04
C LYS A 132 0.24 9.92 -3.28
N LEU A 133 0.87 9.06 -4.06
CA LEU A 133 0.32 8.50 -5.29
C LEU A 133 -0.31 7.12 -5.04
N THR A 134 -0.80 6.49 -6.10
CA THR A 134 -1.18 5.08 -6.06
C THR A 134 0.07 4.20 -6.00
N GLU A 135 -0.06 2.96 -5.54
CA GLU A 135 1.03 1.99 -5.46
C GLU A 135 1.79 1.88 -6.79
N HIS A 136 1.07 1.68 -7.89
CA HIS A 136 1.66 1.58 -9.23
C HIS A 136 2.48 2.83 -9.61
N ARG A 137 1.93 4.02 -9.37
CA ARG A 137 2.65 5.28 -9.67
C ARG A 137 3.87 5.47 -8.79
N ASN A 138 3.83 4.99 -7.56
CA ASN A 138 4.98 4.95 -6.66
C ASN A 138 6.04 3.96 -7.15
N ASP A 139 5.62 2.80 -7.70
CA ASP A 139 6.54 1.83 -8.31
C ASP A 139 7.24 2.41 -9.55
N ASP A 140 6.50 3.13 -10.41
CA ASP A 140 7.09 3.84 -11.56
C ASP A 140 8.13 4.87 -11.10
N LEU A 141 7.83 5.66 -10.08
CA LEU A 141 8.75 6.63 -9.50
C LEU A 141 10.02 5.97 -8.95
N ILE A 142 9.85 4.89 -8.17
CA ILE A 142 10.98 4.14 -7.62
C ILE A 142 11.84 3.54 -8.74
N ALA A 143 11.23 2.96 -9.77
CA ALA A 143 11.94 2.39 -10.91
C ALA A 143 12.75 3.45 -11.66
N LEU A 144 12.16 4.62 -11.90
CA LEU A 144 12.84 5.75 -12.53
C LEU A 144 14.04 6.20 -11.71
N LEU A 145 13.85 6.47 -10.42
CA LEU A 145 14.93 6.93 -9.53
C LEU A 145 16.05 5.88 -9.41
N LYS A 146 15.71 4.59 -9.33
CA LYS A 146 16.69 3.49 -9.32
C LYS A 146 17.51 3.40 -10.61
N SER A 147 16.95 3.74 -11.75
CA SER A 147 17.66 3.72 -13.02
C SER A 147 18.68 4.86 -13.15
N GLN A 148 18.44 5.97 -12.45
CA GLN A 148 19.25 7.19 -12.56
C GLN A 148 20.26 7.34 -11.41
N TYR A 149 19.88 6.93 -10.19
CA TYR A 149 20.67 7.18 -8.98
C TYR A 149 21.09 5.88 -8.28
N LYS A 150 22.33 5.85 -7.80
CA LYS A 150 22.90 4.66 -7.13
C LYS A 150 22.55 4.59 -5.63
N HIS A 151 22.36 5.74 -4.99
CA HIS A 151 22.17 5.82 -3.55
C HIS A 151 20.77 6.29 -3.21
N ILE A 152 19.83 5.35 -3.21
CA ILE A 152 18.45 5.61 -2.82
C ILE A 152 18.05 4.76 -1.62
N SER A 153 17.20 5.34 -0.78
CA SER A 153 16.54 4.66 0.33
C SER A 153 15.05 4.92 0.23
N VAL A 154 14.26 3.87 0.36
CA VAL A 154 12.80 3.92 0.15
C VAL A 154 12.10 3.49 1.43
N VAL A 155 11.11 4.27 1.87
CA VAL A 155 10.21 3.92 2.98
C VAL A 155 8.77 4.00 2.46
N ARG A 156 8.04 2.89 2.56
CA ARG A 156 6.63 2.79 2.13
C ARG A 156 5.71 2.64 3.33
N GLY A 157 4.61 3.36 3.32
CA GLY A 157 3.58 3.28 4.36
C GLY A 157 2.53 2.18 4.11
N GLY A 158 2.49 1.63 2.90
CA GLY A 158 1.39 0.80 2.44
C GLY A 158 0.16 1.60 2.01
N ALA A 159 -0.73 0.96 1.26
CA ALA A 159 -1.88 1.63 0.69
C ALA A 159 -3.05 1.73 1.68
N VAL A 160 -3.73 2.87 1.67
CA VAL A 160 -5.04 3.06 2.31
C VAL A 160 -6.06 3.24 1.19
N ALA A 161 -7.18 2.52 1.27
CA ALA A 161 -8.22 2.53 0.26
C ALA A 161 -9.61 2.70 0.86
N ILE A 162 -10.49 3.42 0.14
CA ILE A 162 -11.90 3.54 0.46
C ILE A 162 -12.71 3.44 -0.84
N GLU A 163 -13.91 2.88 -0.77
CA GLU A 163 -14.82 2.77 -1.89
C GLU A 163 -15.23 4.15 -2.42
N ALA A 164 -15.23 4.31 -3.74
CA ALA A 164 -15.68 5.53 -4.37
C ALA A 164 -17.20 5.66 -4.28
N MET A 165 -17.71 6.87 -3.99
CA MET A 165 -19.14 7.15 -3.90
C MET A 165 -19.82 7.20 -5.27
N SER A 166 -19.06 7.48 -6.33
CA SER A 166 -19.59 7.56 -7.70
C SER A 166 -18.96 6.46 -8.58
N THR A 167 -19.80 5.74 -9.30
CA THR A 167 -19.38 4.75 -10.32
C THR A 167 -18.86 5.41 -11.61
N GLY A 168 -18.72 6.74 -11.65
CA GLY A 168 -18.55 7.53 -12.88
C GLY A 168 -17.25 8.30 -13.06
N CYS A 169 -16.22 8.14 -12.23
CA CYS A 169 -14.90 8.75 -12.48
C CYS A 169 -13.92 7.69 -12.98
N ARG A 170 -13.82 7.56 -14.30
CA ARG A 170 -12.69 6.94 -14.98
C ARG A 170 -11.52 7.93 -15.06
#